data_e2e95d471a1acef06eba195fa052c654
#
_entry.id   e2e95d471a1acef06eba195fa052c654
#
_cell.length_a   1.000
_cell.length_b   1.000
_cell.length_c   1.000
_cell.angle_alpha   90.00
_cell.angle_beta   90.00
_cell.angle_gamma   90.00
#
_symmetry.space_group_name_H-M   'P 1'
#
loop_
_entity.id
_entity.type
_entity.pdbx_description
1 polymer ?
#
loop_
_entity_poly.entity_id
_entity_poly.type
_entity_poly.pdbx_seq_one_letter_code
_entity_poly.pdbx_strand_id
1 'polypeptide(L)'
;VAKRLLLLAALLCVGTVQAADADTSNKAQHPATVARQTDADGFTQPLKSLQFNPGLDQREFERASINALEVYDPLESWNRRVYHFNYRFDEWVFLPVVDGYRYITPGFVRSGVSNFFSNLGDVSNLLNSLLQFKGERSLDTTGRLLLNTTIGIAGLWDPATMMGLPRQSEDFGQTLGFYGVPSGPYLVLPLFGPSNLRDTGGMLFDYTAENQINFLNVAEVSSDHPEITVLRAIDRRYVTSFRYGQLNSPFEYEKVRYVYTESRKLQIAE
;
A
#
# COMPACT_ATOMS: atom_id res chain seq x y z
N VAL A 1 -6.25 -12.50 -26.91
CA VAL A 1 -6.37 -12.87 -25.49
C VAL A 1 -5.10 -12.47 -24.75
N ALA A 2 -3.89 -12.86 -25.18
CA ALA A 2 -2.63 -12.56 -24.49
C ALA A 2 -2.26 -11.06 -24.43
N LYS A 3 -2.61 -10.25 -25.45
CA LYS A 3 -2.36 -8.80 -25.47
C LYS A 3 -3.27 -7.99 -24.53
N ARG A 4 -4.42 -8.55 -24.12
CA ARG A 4 -5.34 -7.90 -23.17
C ARG A 4 -4.97 -8.15 -21.70
N LEU A 5 -4.30 -9.26 -21.40
CA LEU A 5 -3.84 -9.59 -20.05
C LEU A 5 -2.74 -8.65 -19.54
N LEU A 6 -1.85 -8.18 -20.42
CA LEU A 6 -0.73 -7.28 -20.01
C LEU A 6 -1.17 -5.88 -19.58
N LEU A 7 -2.29 -5.39 -20.10
CA LEU A 7 -2.85 -4.09 -19.71
C LEU A 7 -3.63 -4.17 -18.39
N LEU A 8 -4.27 -5.30 -18.11
CA LEU A 8 -5.04 -5.51 -16.87
C LEU A 8 -4.12 -5.78 -15.66
N ALA A 9 -3.03 -6.51 -15.83
CA ALA A 9 -2.06 -6.73 -14.75
C ALA A 9 -1.45 -5.41 -14.24
N ALA A 10 -1.40 -4.40 -15.12
CA ALA A 10 -0.84 -3.09 -14.78
C ALA A 10 -1.70 -2.24 -13.84
N LEU A 11 -2.95 -2.57 -13.56
CA LEU A 11 -3.88 -1.68 -12.85
C LEU A 11 -4.20 -2.10 -11.40
N LEU A 12 -3.74 -3.25 -10.92
CA LEU A 12 -4.30 -3.88 -9.73
C LEU A 12 -3.53 -3.73 -8.41
N CYS A 13 -2.33 -3.18 -8.41
CA CYS A 13 -1.51 -3.26 -7.20
C CYS A 13 -0.72 -2.00 -6.85
N VAL A 14 -1.35 -0.97 -6.48
CA VAL A 14 -0.70 -0.01 -5.58
C VAL A 14 -0.93 -0.53 -4.16
N GLY A 15 0.08 -1.15 -3.57
CA GLY A 15 0.05 -1.54 -2.17
C GLY A 15 -0.44 -0.35 -1.34
N THR A 16 -1.43 -0.56 -0.51
CA THR A 16 -1.91 0.44 0.42
C THR A 16 -0.81 0.70 1.43
N VAL A 17 0.03 1.69 1.19
CA VAL A 17 0.71 2.37 2.29
C VAL A 17 -0.39 3.21 2.94
N GLN A 18 -1.16 2.61 3.82
CA GLN A 18 -1.92 3.38 4.78
C GLN A 18 -0.90 4.09 5.66
N ALA A 19 -0.78 5.39 5.49
CA ALA A 19 -0.18 6.21 6.52
C ALA A 19 -1.03 6.00 7.78
N ALA A 20 -0.50 5.26 8.74
CA ALA A 20 -1.07 5.24 10.08
C ALA A 20 -1.08 6.68 10.55
N ASP A 21 -2.25 7.23 10.82
CA ASP A 21 -2.37 8.42 11.62
C ASP A 21 -1.60 8.14 12.92
N ALA A 22 -0.49 8.85 13.09
CA ALA A 22 0.29 8.79 14.31
C ALA A 22 -0.51 9.44 15.42
N ASP A 23 -1.44 8.67 15.98
CA ASP A 23 -1.98 9.00 17.31
C ASP A 23 -0.91 8.63 18.34
N THR A 24 -0.36 9.68 18.95
CA THR A 24 0.73 9.65 19.89
C THR A 24 0.26 9.11 21.23
N SER A 25 -0.05 7.84 21.35
CA SER A 25 -0.09 7.15 22.63
C SER A 25 -0.09 5.61 22.49
N ASN A 26 1.04 5.03 22.15
CA ASN A 26 1.29 3.69 22.68
C ASN A 26 2.80 3.39 22.73
N LYS A 27 3.31 3.29 23.95
CA LYS A 27 4.65 2.80 24.21
C LYS A 27 4.72 1.33 23.90
N ALA A 28 5.07 0.97 22.66
CA ALA A 28 5.57 -0.36 22.35
C ALA A 28 7.00 -0.45 22.88
N GLN A 29 7.19 -1.16 23.96
CA GLN A 29 8.51 -1.52 24.50
C GLN A 29 9.18 -2.52 23.54
N HIS A 30 10.17 -2.08 22.81
CA HIS A 30 11.08 -2.97 22.09
C HIS A 30 12.00 -3.68 23.09
N PRO A 31 12.29 -5.00 22.90
CA PRO A 31 13.15 -5.75 23.77
C PRO A 31 14.60 -5.29 23.65
N ALA A 32 15.22 -5.08 24.82
CA ALA A 32 16.63 -5.00 25.11
C ALA A 32 17.52 -4.34 24.04
N THR A 33 17.40 -3.04 23.99
CA THR A 33 18.44 -2.23 23.37
C THR A 33 19.02 -1.36 24.44
N VAL A 34 20.35 -1.32 24.49
CA VAL A 34 21.13 -0.34 25.26
C VAL A 34 20.30 0.91 25.46
N ALA A 35 20.09 1.30 26.72
CA ALA A 35 19.28 2.45 27.08
C ALA A 35 19.77 3.68 26.29
N ARG A 36 19.14 3.93 25.17
CA ARG A 36 19.38 5.14 24.38
C ARG A 36 18.77 6.26 25.23
N GLN A 37 19.63 7.07 25.80
CA GLN A 37 19.18 8.31 26.45
C GLN A 37 18.50 9.14 25.38
N THR A 38 17.19 9.22 25.44
CA THR A 38 16.40 10.19 24.70
C THR A 38 16.29 11.44 25.53
N ASP A 39 16.46 12.60 24.93
CA ASP A 39 16.21 13.88 25.57
C ASP A 39 14.69 14.17 25.62
N ALA A 40 14.34 15.32 26.24
CA ALA A 40 12.95 15.75 26.39
C ALA A 40 12.20 15.91 25.06
N ASP A 41 12.91 16.06 23.94
CA ASP A 41 12.35 16.23 22.60
C ASP A 41 12.19 14.89 21.85
N GLY A 42 12.52 13.75 22.50
CA GLY A 42 12.38 12.41 21.94
C GLY A 42 13.50 11.97 20.99
N PHE A 43 14.55 12.78 20.81
CA PHE A 43 15.68 12.43 19.96
C PHE A 43 16.75 11.63 20.73
N THR A 44 17.34 10.65 20.07
CA THR A 44 18.53 9.99 20.61
C THR A 44 19.73 10.93 20.52
N GLN A 45 20.66 10.84 21.48
CA GLN A 45 21.85 11.70 21.48
C GLN A 45 22.64 11.73 20.16
N PRO A 46 22.82 10.61 19.42
CA PRO A 46 23.44 10.66 18.10
C PRO A 46 22.70 11.53 17.09
N LEU A 47 21.37 11.49 17.08
CA LEU A 47 20.56 12.34 16.18
C LEU A 47 20.66 13.81 16.59
N LYS A 48 20.70 14.08 17.89
CA LYS A 48 20.85 15.44 18.41
C LYS A 48 22.24 16.01 18.11
N SER A 49 23.31 15.22 18.25
CA SER A 49 24.67 15.65 17.91
C SER A 49 24.84 15.94 16.42
N LEU A 50 24.16 15.18 15.54
CA LEU A 50 24.11 15.44 14.11
C LEU A 50 23.31 16.71 13.80
N GLN A 51 22.20 16.93 14.52
CA GLN A 51 21.32 18.09 14.32
C GLN A 51 21.97 19.42 14.70
N PHE A 52 22.83 19.39 15.71
CA PHE A 52 23.52 20.57 16.23
C PHE A 52 24.94 20.77 15.71
N ASN A 53 25.37 19.99 14.73
CA ASN A 53 26.67 20.20 14.10
C ASN A 53 26.55 21.32 13.04
N PRO A 54 27.00 22.56 13.34
CA PRO A 54 26.83 23.71 12.45
C PRO A 54 27.64 23.62 11.14
N GLY A 55 28.49 22.60 11.01
CA GLY A 55 29.29 22.36 9.81
C GLY A 55 28.66 21.38 8.82
N LEU A 56 27.52 20.75 9.17
CA LEU A 56 26.84 19.85 8.24
C LEU A 56 25.76 20.62 7.48
N ASP A 57 25.91 20.65 6.16
CA ASP A 57 24.82 21.06 5.28
C ASP A 57 23.64 20.07 5.44
N GLN A 58 22.42 20.57 5.29
CA GLN A 58 21.20 19.76 5.39
C GLN A 58 21.27 18.49 4.52
N ARG A 59 21.90 18.60 3.34
CA ARG A 59 22.08 17.46 2.44
C ARG A 59 23.05 16.41 2.98
N GLU A 60 24.11 16.82 3.67
CA GLU A 60 25.07 15.92 4.30
C GLU A 60 24.44 15.20 5.50
N PHE A 61 23.65 15.92 6.29
CA PHE A 61 22.89 15.35 7.39
C PHE A 61 21.86 14.31 6.88
N GLU A 62 21.08 14.66 5.85
CA GLU A 62 20.12 13.74 5.25
C GLU A 62 20.84 12.52 4.64
N ARG A 63 21.96 12.70 3.97
CA ARG A 63 22.76 11.61 3.42
C ARG A 63 23.28 10.67 4.52
N ALA A 64 23.80 11.22 5.62
CA ALA A 64 24.26 10.42 6.75
C ALA A 64 23.13 9.65 7.42
N SER A 65 21.96 10.27 7.54
CA SER A 65 20.76 9.63 8.06
C SER A 65 20.29 8.48 7.18
N ILE A 66 20.39 8.62 5.86
CA ILE A 66 19.97 7.61 4.89
C ILE A 66 20.95 6.47 4.77
N ASN A 67 22.25 6.72 4.87
CA ASN A 67 23.26 5.66 4.93
C ASN A 67 23.04 4.73 6.14
N ALA A 68 22.40 5.24 7.20
CA ALA A 68 21.99 4.41 8.34
C ALA A 68 20.73 3.57 8.06
N LEU A 69 20.04 3.81 6.95
CA LEU A 69 18.80 3.16 6.51
C LEU A 69 19.07 2.19 5.34
N GLU A 70 20.19 1.45 5.41
CA GLU A 70 20.57 0.54 4.33
C GLU A 70 19.50 -0.50 4.02
N VAL A 71 18.84 -0.34 2.85
CA VAL A 71 18.03 -1.37 2.22
C VAL A 71 18.75 -1.83 0.96
N TYR A 72 19.04 -3.12 0.87
CA TYR A 72 19.69 -3.73 -0.29
C TYR A 72 18.85 -3.58 -1.56
N ASP A 73 19.40 -2.88 -2.54
CA ASP A 73 18.73 -2.59 -3.82
C ASP A 73 19.68 -2.85 -5.00
N PRO A 74 19.79 -4.09 -5.47
CA PRO A 74 20.67 -4.45 -6.57
C PRO A 74 20.19 -3.90 -7.92
N LEU A 75 18.93 -3.48 -8.02
CA LEU A 75 18.30 -2.95 -9.23
C LEU A 75 18.10 -1.43 -9.15
N GLU A 76 18.85 -0.72 -8.31
CA GLU A 76 18.66 0.70 -8.04
C GLU A 76 18.57 1.55 -9.31
N SER A 77 19.44 1.30 -10.31
CA SER A 77 19.43 2.07 -11.57
C SER A 77 18.12 1.91 -12.36
N TRP A 78 17.53 0.70 -12.34
CA TRP A 78 16.21 0.44 -12.91
C TRP A 78 15.12 1.08 -12.05
N ASN A 79 15.14 0.81 -10.77
CA ASN A 79 14.13 1.25 -9.82
C ASN A 79 14.00 2.78 -9.80
N ARG A 80 15.10 3.53 -9.83
CA ARG A 80 15.09 4.99 -9.92
C ARG A 80 14.44 5.51 -11.22
N ARG A 81 14.71 4.85 -12.36
CA ARG A 81 14.07 5.23 -13.64
C ARG A 81 12.57 5.01 -13.60
N VAL A 82 12.14 3.86 -13.09
CA VAL A 82 10.71 3.56 -12.95
C VAL A 82 10.04 4.46 -11.91
N TYR A 83 10.72 4.77 -10.81
CA TYR A 83 10.24 5.73 -9.82
C TYR A 83 9.99 7.12 -10.45
N HIS A 84 10.94 7.61 -11.23
CA HIS A 84 10.80 8.87 -11.97
C HIS A 84 9.66 8.82 -13.01
N PHE A 85 9.53 7.71 -13.71
CA PHE A 85 8.41 7.50 -14.63
C PHE A 85 7.08 7.56 -13.87
N ASN A 86 6.95 6.83 -12.77
CA ASN A 86 5.75 6.83 -11.95
C ASN A 86 5.41 8.22 -11.42
N TYR A 87 6.42 8.97 -10.93
CA TYR A 87 6.26 10.35 -10.49
C TYR A 87 5.67 11.23 -11.60
N ARG A 88 6.28 11.21 -12.79
CA ARG A 88 5.81 12.01 -13.93
C ARG A 88 4.41 11.60 -14.40
N PHE A 89 4.17 10.30 -14.45
CA PHE A 89 2.87 9.77 -14.85
C PHE A 89 1.78 10.14 -13.83
N ASP A 90 2.09 10.08 -12.55
CA ASP A 90 1.18 10.49 -11.50
C ASP A 90 0.83 11.98 -11.62
N GLU A 91 1.85 12.82 -11.74
CA GLU A 91 1.69 14.29 -11.82
C GLU A 91 0.92 14.74 -13.07
N TRP A 92 1.22 14.12 -14.23
CA TRP A 92 0.68 14.62 -15.50
C TRP A 92 -0.57 13.89 -15.98
N VAL A 93 -0.82 12.69 -15.49
CA VAL A 93 -1.95 11.85 -15.93
C VAL A 93 -2.90 11.54 -14.78
N PHE A 94 -2.43 10.86 -13.71
CA PHE A 94 -3.33 10.41 -12.66
C PHE A 94 -3.94 11.54 -11.86
N LEU A 95 -3.15 12.49 -11.38
CA LEU A 95 -3.66 13.60 -10.56
C LEU A 95 -4.67 14.46 -11.30
N PRO A 96 -4.44 14.92 -12.55
CA PRO A 96 -5.44 15.64 -13.32
C PRO A 96 -6.75 14.84 -13.53
N VAL A 97 -6.63 13.53 -13.81
CA VAL A 97 -7.80 12.65 -13.96
C VAL A 97 -8.57 12.50 -12.64
N VAL A 98 -7.87 12.31 -11.53
CA VAL A 98 -8.49 12.24 -10.19
C VAL A 98 -9.15 13.57 -9.82
N ASP A 99 -8.54 14.69 -10.13
CA ASP A 99 -9.15 16.00 -9.88
C ASP A 99 -10.39 16.22 -10.73
N GLY A 100 -10.37 15.81 -12.00
CA GLY A 100 -11.55 15.77 -12.85
C GLY A 100 -12.66 14.88 -12.27
N TYR A 101 -12.30 13.66 -11.83
CA TYR A 101 -13.23 12.74 -11.17
C TYR A 101 -13.85 13.36 -9.90
N ARG A 102 -13.03 14.03 -9.07
CA ARG A 102 -13.52 14.74 -7.88
C ARG A 102 -14.46 15.89 -8.21
N TYR A 103 -14.19 16.59 -9.28
CA TYR A 103 -14.98 17.74 -9.72
C TYR A 103 -16.36 17.34 -10.22
N ILE A 104 -16.44 16.29 -11.07
CA ILE A 104 -17.69 15.87 -11.70
C ILE A 104 -18.53 14.91 -10.84
N THR A 105 -17.89 14.17 -9.90
CA THR A 105 -18.56 13.11 -9.15
C THR A 105 -18.87 13.58 -7.73
N PRO A 106 -20.14 13.55 -7.29
CA PRO A 106 -20.52 13.90 -5.92
C PRO A 106 -19.86 12.99 -4.87
N GLY A 107 -19.60 13.53 -3.66
CA GLY A 107 -18.88 12.82 -2.60
C GLY A 107 -19.49 11.46 -2.24
N PHE A 108 -20.82 11.38 -2.12
CA PHE A 108 -21.50 10.14 -1.77
C PHE A 108 -21.36 9.06 -2.86
N VAL A 109 -21.29 9.44 -4.14
CA VAL A 109 -21.04 8.51 -5.25
C VAL A 109 -19.60 7.98 -5.19
N ARG A 110 -18.62 8.87 -4.95
CA ARG A 110 -17.23 8.46 -4.79
C ARG A 110 -17.04 7.48 -3.62
N SER A 111 -17.70 7.79 -2.48
CA SER A 111 -17.70 6.87 -1.34
C SER A 111 -18.30 5.52 -1.69
N GLY A 112 -19.41 5.49 -2.45
CA GLY A 112 -20.01 4.25 -2.91
C GLY A 112 -19.07 3.44 -3.82
N VAL A 113 -18.44 4.10 -4.78
CA VAL A 113 -17.44 3.48 -5.68
C VAL A 113 -16.27 2.91 -4.87
N SER A 114 -15.71 3.68 -3.95
CA SER A 114 -14.59 3.22 -3.10
C SER A 114 -14.99 2.06 -2.20
N ASN A 115 -16.18 2.08 -1.62
CA ASN A 115 -16.71 0.99 -0.79
C ASN A 115 -16.90 -0.28 -1.62
N PHE A 116 -17.46 -0.16 -2.82
CA PHE A 116 -17.65 -1.28 -3.74
C PHE A 116 -16.32 -1.97 -4.08
N PHE A 117 -15.33 -1.23 -4.53
CA PHE A 117 -14.01 -1.81 -4.85
C PHE A 117 -13.29 -2.33 -3.61
N SER A 118 -13.49 -1.72 -2.46
CA SER A 118 -12.98 -2.21 -1.18
C SER A 118 -13.61 -3.55 -0.78
N ASN A 119 -14.93 -3.70 -0.96
CA ASN A 119 -15.64 -4.95 -0.70
C ASN A 119 -15.16 -6.09 -1.63
N LEU A 120 -14.80 -5.77 -2.88
CA LEU A 120 -14.14 -6.74 -3.77
C LEU A 120 -12.76 -7.14 -3.23
N GLY A 121 -12.00 -6.19 -2.72
CA GLY A 121 -10.69 -6.45 -2.10
C GLY A 121 -10.78 -7.32 -0.85
N ASP A 122 -11.89 -7.24 -0.11
CA ASP A 122 -12.11 -8.07 1.09
C ASP A 122 -12.15 -9.58 0.76
N VAL A 123 -12.41 -9.99 -0.49
CA VAL A 123 -12.30 -11.39 -0.92
C VAL A 123 -10.85 -11.88 -0.87
N SER A 124 -9.90 -11.09 -1.40
CA SER A 124 -8.47 -11.41 -1.31
C SER A 124 -7.97 -11.35 0.14
N ASN A 125 -8.41 -10.34 0.90
CA ASN A 125 -8.10 -10.23 2.33
C ASN A 125 -8.55 -11.48 3.10
N LEU A 126 -9.77 -11.97 2.86
CA LEU A 126 -10.30 -13.19 3.50
C LEU A 126 -9.47 -14.42 3.13
N LEU A 127 -9.20 -14.61 1.83
CA LEU A 127 -8.39 -15.72 1.37
C LEU A 127 -7.02 -15.74 2.05
N ASN A 128 -6.34 -14.62 2.07
CA ASN A 128 -5.01 -14.51 2.65
C ASN A 128 -5.03 -14.63 4.19
N SER A 129 -6.04 -14.08 4.87
CA SER A 129 -6.21 -14.25 6.31
C SER A 129 -6.43 -15.73 6.69
N LEU A 130 -7.23 -16.47 5.89
CA LEU A 130 -7.42 -17.90 6.07
C LEU A 130 -6.12 -18.69 5.84
N LEU A 131 -5.38 -18.38 4.79
CA LEU A 131 -4.09 -19.00 4.48
C LEU A 131 -3.04 -18.74 5.57
N GLN A 132 -3.13 -17.63 6.27
CA GLN A 132 -2.25 -17.27 7.38
C GLN A 132 -2.76 -17.74 8.75
N PHE A 133 -3.88 -18.47 8.81
CA PHE A 133 -4.52 -18.92 10.05
C PHE A 133 -4.88 -17.78 11.02
N LYS A 134 -5.10 -16.56 10.51
CA LYS A 134 -5.52 -15.40 11.28
C LYS A 134 -7.04 -15.44 11.50
N GLY A 135 -7.50 -16.24 12.47
CA GLY A 135 -8.92 -16.52 12.69
C GLY A 135 -9.79 -15.29 12.96
N GLU A 136 -9.32 -14.37 13.79
CA GLU A 136 -10.03 -13.13 14.12
C GLU A 136 -10.21 -12.26 12.87
N ARG A 137 -9.13 -12.02 12.12
CA ARG A 137 -9.18 -11.24 10.86
C ARG A 137 -10.07 -11.90 9.80
N SER A 138 -10.07 -13.25 9.75
CA SER A 138 -10.93 -13.99 8.84
C SER A 138 -12.41 -13.84 9.21
N LEU A 139 -12.75 -13.85 10.49
CA LEU A 139 -14.10 -13.61 10.97
C LEU A 139 -14.57 -12.19 10.70
N ASP A 140 -13.73 -11.19 11.00
CA ASP A 140 -14.02 -9.79 10.72
C ASP A 140 -14.29 -9.58 9.23
N THR A 141 -13.39 -10.09 8.37
CA THR A 141 -13.51 -9.94 6.92
C THR A 141 -14.73 -10.67 6.37
N THR A 142 -15.06 -11.85 6.91
CA THR A 142 -16.29 -12.57 6.55
C THR A 142 -17.53 -11.76 6.94
N GLY A 143 -17.56 -11.22 8.17
CA GLY A 143 -18.63 -10.35 8.63
C GLY A 143 -18.79 -9.11 7.74
N ARG A 144 -17.68 -8.48 7.35
CA ARG A 144 -17.67 -7.35 6.42
C ARG A 144 -18.27 -7.71 5.06
N LEU A 145 -17.78 -8.80 4.43
CA LEU A 145 -18.30 -9.27 3.15
C LEU A 145 -19.81 -9.53 3.19
N LEU A 146 -20.29 -10.21 4.23
CA LEU A 146 -21.72 -10.48 4.38
C LEU A 146 -22.53 -9.20 4.57
N LEU A 147 -22.15 -8.34 5.49
CA LEU A 147 -22.87 -7.11 5.80
C LEU A 147 -22.85 -6.13 4.63
N ASN A 148 -21.66 -5.91 4.05
CA ASN A 148 -21.51 -4.94 2.97
C ASN A 148 -22.14 -5.44 1.66
N THR A 149 -22.14 -6.75 1.40
CA THR A 149 -22.77 -7.29 0.18
C THR A 149 -24.30 -7.32 0.32
N THR A 150 -24.85 -7.64 1.48
CA THR A 150 -26.30 -7.74 1.71
C THR A 150 -26.92 -6.38 2.06
N ILE A 151 -26.62 -5.85 3.24
CA ILE A 151 -27.15 -4.59 3.76
C ILE A 151 -26.55 -3.41 3.00
N GLY A 152 -25.25 -3.49 2.65
CA GLY A 152 -24.52 -2.46 1.93
C GLY A 152 -24.76 -2.43 0.42
N ILE A 153 -25.72 -3.19 -0.10
CA ILE A 153 -26.11 -3.25 -1.52
C ILE A 153 -24.88 -3.50 -2.41
N ALA A 154 -24.39 -4.75 -2.38
CA ALA A 154 -23.20 -5.19 -3.11
C ALA A 154 -21.93 -4.38 -2.77
N GLY A 155 -21.84 -3.80 -1.57
CA GLY A 155 -20.67 -3.05 -1.12
C GLY A 155 -20.70 -1.55 -1.42
N LEU A 156 -21.76 -0.99 -1.98
CA LEU A 156 -21.86 0.47 -2.20
C LEU A 156 -21.90 1.26 -0.89
N TRP A 157 -22.38 0.65 0.17
CA TRP A 157 -22.35 1.18 1.52
C TRP A 157 -21.53 0.27 2.42
N ASP A 158 -20.90 0.82 3.49
CA ASP A 158 -20.05 0.06 4.43
C ASP A 158 -20.65 0.08 5.85
N PRO A 159 -21.75 -0.66 6.09
CA PRO A 159 -22.32 -0.82 7.43
C PRO A 159 -21.39 -1.57 8.37
N ALA A 160 -20.50 -2.44 7.86
CA ALA A 160 -19.58 -3.22 8.67
C ALA A 160 -18.62 -2.32 9.46
N THR A 161 -18.06 -1.28 8.84
CA THR A 161 -17.23 -0.29 9.54
C THR A 161 -18.03 0.45 10.62
N MET A 162 -19.29 0.79 10.35
CA MET A 162 -20.15 1.44 11.34
C MET A 162 -20.48 0.52 12.54
N MET A 163 -20.44 -0.78 12.34
CA MET A 163 -20.64 -1.81 13.38
C MET A 163 -19.34 -2.18 14.11
N GLY A 164 -18.22 -1.51 13.79
CA GLY A 164 -16.94 -1.70 14.48
C GLY A 164 -16.07 -2.83 13.91
N LEU A 165 -16.39 -3.39 12.73
CA LEU A 165 -15.54 -4.37 12.07
C LEU A 165 -14.43 -3.65 11.29
N PRO A 166 -13.14 -3.78 11.70
CA PRO A 166 -12.05 -3.09 11.05
C PRO A 166 -11.77 -3.65 9.65
N ARG A 167 -11.33 -2.77 8.74
CA ARG A 167 -10.79 -3.22 7.45
C ARG A 167 -9.45 -3.91 7.66
N GLN A 168 -9.34 -5.08 7.06
CA GLN A 168 -8.08 -5.83 7.01
C GLN A 168 -7.35 -5.53 5.69
N SER A 169 -6.03 -5.73 5.67
CA SER A 169 -5.21 -5.55 4.48
C SER A 169 -4.20 -6.70 4.41
N GLU A 170 -4.66 -7.79 3.85
CA GLU A 170 -3.84 -8.99 3.65
C GLU A 170 -3.67 -9.27 2.16
N ASP A 171 -2.48 -9.68 1.76
CA ASP A 171 -2.15 -10.07 0.40
C ASP A 171 -1.28 -11.34 0.38
N PHE A 172 -1.14 -11.96 -0.77
CA PHE A 172 -0.39 -13.20 -0.89
C PHE A 172 1.12 -13.00 -0.69
N GLY A 173 1.65 -11.80 -0.90
CA GLY A 173 3.02 -11.46 -0.53
C GLY A 173 3.24 -11.54 0.99
N GLN A 174 2.26 -11.09 1.79
CA GLN A 174 2.26 -11.26 3.26
C GLN A 174 2.15 -12.74 3.63
N THR A 175 1.24 -13.47 2.96
CA THR A 175 1.09 -14.91 3.16
C THR A 175 2.40 -15.66 2.91
N LEU A 176 3.08 -15.38 1.82
CA LEU A 176 4.41 -15.96 1.54
C LEU A 176 5.44 -15.56 2.62
N GLY A 177 5.40 -14.31 3.08
CA GLY A 177 6.25 -13.84 4.17
C GLY A 177 5.98 -14.54 5.50
N PHE A 178 4.71 -14.78 5.83
CA PHE A 178 4.29 -15.56 6.99
C PHE A 178 4.88 -16.99 6.97
N TYR A 179 4.97 -17.62 5.79
CA TYR A 179 5.61 -18.91 5.61
C TYR A 179 7.15 -18.84 5.47
N GLY A 180 7.75 -17.70 5.73
CA GLY A 180 9.21 -17.52 5.76
C GLY A 180 9.86 -17.31 4.39
N VAL A 181 9.09 -17.07 3.34
CA VAL A 181 9.67 -16.73 2.03
C VAL A 181 10.31 -15.34 2.10
N PRO A 182 11.62 -15.22 1.80
CA PRO A 182 12.29 -13.93 1.85
C PRO A 182 11.72 -12.94 0.83
N SER A 183 11.78 -11.64 1.12
CA SER A 183 11.29 -10.58 0.23
C SER A 183 11.99 -10.58 -1.14
N GLY A 184 13.24 -11.03 -1.19
CA GLY A 184 14.08 -10.87 -2.38
C GLY A 184 14.47 -9.41 -2.62
N PRO A 185 15.00 -9.09 -3.81
CA PRO A 185 15.39 -7.74 -4.17
C PRO A 185 14.20 -6.77 -4.19
N TYR A 186 14.48 -5.53 -3.80
CA TYR A 186 13.53 -4.43 -3.94
C TYR A 186 13.28 -4.12 -5.41
N LEU A 187 12.04 -3.85 -5.75
CA LEU A 187 11.57 -3.52 -7.10
C LEU A 187 10.67 -2.29 -7.05
N VAL A 188 10.76 -1.45 -8.07
CA VAL A 188 9.73 -0.45 -8.36
C VAL A 188 9.03 -0.86 -9.63
N LEU A 189 7.72 -1.08 -9.52
CA LEU A 189 6.90 -1.50 -10.65
C LEU A 189 6.31 -0.28 -11.37
N PRO A 190 6.28 -0.28 -12.71
CA PRO A 190 5.61 0.77 -13.47
C PRO A 190 4.14 0.89 -13.06
N LEU A 191 3.70 2.08 -12.71
CA LEU A 191 2.36 2.43 -12.24
C LEU A 191 1.95 1.87 -10.87
N PHE A 192 2.63 0.84 -10.37
CA PHE A 192 2.31 0.18 -9.09
C PHE A 192 3.14 0.70 -7.92
N GLY A 193 4.29 1.28 -8.21
CA GLY A 193 5.16 1.82 -7.19
C GLY A 193 6.06 0.78 -6.52
N PRO A 194 6.41 1.00 -5.23
CA PRO A 194 7.30 0.14 -4.47
C PRO A 194 6.80 -1.29 -4.33
N SER A 195 7.70 -2.25 -4.47
CA SER A 195 7.45 -3.69 -4.34
C SER A 195 8.76 -4.42 -4.01
N ASN A 196 8.72 -5.72 -3.96
CA ASN A 196 9.86 -6.64 -3.95
C ASN A 196 9.51 -7.88 -4.77
N LEU A 197 10.47 -8.79 -4.97
CA LEU A 197 10.25 -9.96 -5.81
C LEU A 197 9.13 -10.87 -5.29
N ARG A 198 9.09 -11.12 -3.97
CA ARG A 198 8.05 -11.93 -3.31
C ARG A 198 6.67 -11.29 -3.48
N ASP A 199 6.57 -10.02 -3.14
CA ASP A 199 5.29 -9.30 -3.16
C ASP A 199 4.77 -9.11 -4.59
N THR A 200 5.67 -8.95 -5.58
CA THR A 200 5.32 -8.94 -7.00
C THR A 200 4.72 -10.28 -7.46
N GLY A 201 5.33 -11.39 -7.02
CA GLY A 201 4.77 -12.73 -7.26
C GLY A 201 3.42 -12.94 -6.56
N GLY A 202 3.31 -12.49 -5.32
CA GLY A 202 2.07 -12.52 -4.54
C GLY A 202 0.93 -11.77 -5.22
N MET A 203 1.22 -10.62 -5.74
CA MET A 203 0.32 -9.78 -6.50
C MET A 203 -0.27 -10.47 -7.74
N LEU A 204 0.55 -11.22 -8.48
CA LEU A 204 0.07 -12.00 -9.62
C LEU A 204 -0.85 -13.13 -9.17
N PHE A 205 -0.56 -13.74 -8.03
CA PHE A 205 -1.44 -14.75 -7.44
C PHE A 205 -2.78 -14.15 -7.02
N ASP A 206 -2.78 -13.06 -6.27
CA ASP A 206 -4.02 -12.38 -5.84
C ASP A 206 -4.89 -11.99 -7.03
N TYR A 207 -4.28 -11.43 -8.08
CA TYR A 207 -5.00 -11.11 -9.31
C TYR A 207 -5.63 -12.35 -9.96
N THR A 208 -4.88 -13.46 -10.03
CA THR A 208 -5.39 -14.70 -10.62
C THR A 208 -6.51 -15.29 -9.77
N ALA A 209 -6.35 -15.29 -8.44
CA ALA A 209 -7.35 -15.77 -7.50
C ALA A 209 -8.63 -14.93 -7.57
N GLU A 210 -8.52 -13.60 -7.60
CA GLU A 210 -9.67 -12.70 -7.76
C GLU A 210 -10.46 -13.00 -9.05
N ASN A 211 -9.76 -13.22 -10.17
CA ASN A 211 -10.40 -13.57 -11.43
C ASN A 211 -11.06 -14.96 -11.41
N GLN A 212 -10.46 -15.93 -10.73
CA GLN A 212 -11.04 -17.29 -10.64
C GLN A 212 -12.26 -17.32 -9.70
N ILE A 213 -12.20 -16.62 -8.59
CA ILE A 213 -13.33 -16.51 -7.64
C ILE A 213 -14.48 -15.74 -8.29
N ASN A 214 -14.17 -14.75 -9.14
CA ASN A 214 -15.11 -13.92 -9.89
C ASN A 214 -16.30 -13.43 -9.03
N PHE A 215 -15.99 -12.89 -7.85
CA PHE A 215 -17.00 -12.42 -6.91
C PHE A 215 -17.87 -11.32 -7.54
N LEU A 216 -19.19 -11.47 -7.45
CA LEU A 216 -20.18 -10.61 -8.11
C LEU A 216 -20.03 -10.52 -9.65
N ASN A 217 -19.42 -11.52 -10.28
CA ASN A 217 -19.12 -11.56 -11.73
C ASN A 217 -18.32 -10.36 -12.26
N VAL A 218 -17.56 -9.69 -11.38
CA VAL A 218 -16.84 -8.47 -11.75
C VAL A 218 -15.70 -8.73 -12.73
N ALA A 219 -15.04 -9.88 -12.68
CA ALA A 219 -13.99 -10.21 -13.63
C ALA A 219 -14.54 -10.34 -15.06
N GLU A 220 -15.69 -10.99 -15.23
CA GLU A 220 -16.38 -11.10 -16.51
C GLU A 220 -16.86 -9.74 -17.01
N VAL A 221 -17.58 -9.00 -16.16
CA VAL A 221 -18.08 -7.65 -16.50
C VAL A 221 -16.94 -6.70 -16.83
N SER A 222 -15.82 -6.72 -16.10
CA SER A 222 -14.65 -5.86 -16.39
C SER A 222 -13.93 -6.25 -17.70
N SER A 223 -14.07 -7.50 -18.15
CA SER A 223 -13.55 -7.93 -19.46
C SER A 223 -14.35 -7.30 -20.60
N ASP A 224 -15.67 -7.22 -20.45
CA ASP A 224 -16.57 -6.64 -21.43
C ASP A 224 -16.63 -5.11 -21.37
N HIS A 225 -16.40 -4.56 -20.16
CA HIS A 225 -16.46 -3.14 -19.82
C HIS A 225 -15.14 -2.64 -19.24
N PRO A 226 -14.10 -2.36 -20.07
CA PRO A 226 -12.79 -1.90 -19.59
C PRO A 226 -12.83 -0.58 -18.81
N GLU A 227 -13.89 0.22 -18.97
CA GLU A 227 -14.14 1.43 -18.21
C GLU A 227 -14.25 1.17 -16.70
N ILE A 228 -14.71 -0.01 -16.27
CA ILE A 228 -14.76 -0.39 -14.85
C ILE A 228 -13.34 -0.54 -14.29
N THR A 229 -12.45 -1.14 -15.05
CA THR A 229 -11.03 -1.26 -14.67
C THR A 229 -10.36 0.10 -14.57
N VAL A 230 -10.67 1.01 -15.50
CA VAL A 230 -10.18 2.39 -15.46
C VAL A 230 -10.74 3.11 -14.23
N LEU A 231 -12.03 2.98 -13.94
CA LEU A 231 -12.65 3.58 -12.75
C LEU A 231 -12.02 3.04 -11.46
N ARG A 232 -11.76 1.73 -11.38
CA ARG A 232 -11.06 1.12 -10.24
C ARG A 232 -9.65 1.71 -10.04
N ALA A 233 -8.92 1.96 -11.13
CA ALA A 233 -7.60 2.60 -11.06
C ALA A 233 -7.68 4.07 -10.57
N ILE A 234 -8.66 4.82 -11.08
CA ILE A 234 -8.90 6.21 -10.66
C ILE A 234 -9.29 6.26 -9.18
N ASP A 235 -10.22 5.41 -8.76
CA ASP A 235 -10.66 5.34 -7.37
C ASP A 235 -9.51 4.95 -6.44
N ARG A 236 -8.72 3.94 -6.82
CA ARG A 236 -7.55 3.55 -6.05
C ARG A 236 -6.55 4.70 -5.88
N ARG A 237 -6.29 5.47 -6.96
CA ARG A 237 -5.44 6.65 -6.86
C ARG A 237 -6.08 7.75 -6.02
N TYR A 238 -7.40 7.90 -6.10
CA TYR A 238 -8.16 8.85 -5.29
C TYR A 238 -8.03 8.58 -3.79
N VAL A 239 -8.14 7.33 -3.35
CA VAL A 239 -8.05 6.95 -1.93
C VAL A 239 -6.61 6.85 -1.43
N THR A 240 -5.62 6.77 -2.31
CA THR A 240 -4.19 6.71 -1.93
C THR A 240 -3.71 8.08 -1.46
N SER A 241 -3.32 8.17 -0.19
CA SER A 241 -2.84 9.42 0.42
C SER A 241 -1.43 9.81 -0.03
N PHE A 242 -0.58 8.85 -0.37
CA PHE A 242 0.79 9.10 -0.80
C PHE A 242 0.83 9.97 -2.06
N ARG A 243 1.75 10.95 -2.06
CA ARG A 243 2.05 11.81 -3.22
C ARG A 243 3.55 11.83 -3.45
N TYR A 244 3.94 11.63 -4.71
CA TYR A 244 5.34 11.82 -5.11
C TYR A 244 5.74 13.28 -4.89
N GLY A 245 6.98 13.51 -4.43
CA GLY A 245 7.46 14.85 -4.08
C GLY A 245 7.02 15.36 -2.70
N GLN A 246 6.14 14.66 -2.00
CA GLN A 246 5.59 15.09 -0.71
C GLN A 246 6.67 15.22 0.37
N LEU A 247 7.69 14.38 0.32
CA LEU A 247 8.76 14.39 1.31
C LEU A 247 9.74 15.57 1.12
N ASN A 248 9.62 16.30 0.00
CA ASN A 248 10.45 17.46 -0.34
C ASN A 248 11.94 17.25 -0.04
N SER A 249 12.45 16.07 -0.37
CA SER A 249 13.82 15.64 -0.09
C SER A 249 14.48 15.12 -1.36
N PRO A 250 15.75 15.44 -1.62
CA PRO A 250 16.51 14.86 -2.73
C PRO A 250 16.69 13.34 -2.59
N PHE A 251 16.41 12.79 -1.41
CA PHE A 251 16.51 11.37 -1.06
C PHE A 251 15.13 10.72 -0.88
N GLU A 252 14.14 11.22 -1.56
CA GLU A 252 12.77 10.69 -1.44
C GLU A 252 12.70 9.22 -1.83
N TYR A 253 13.41 8.81 -2.88
CA TYR A 253 13.47 7.43 -3.33
C TYR A 253 13.94 6.48 -2.22
N GLU A 254 15.03 6.81 -1.52
CA GLU A 254 15.60 6.03 -0.43
C GLU A 254 14.63 5.94 0.77
N LYS A 255 14.02 7.06 1.11
CA LYS A 255 13.03 7.13 2.18
C LYS A 255 11.81 6.25 1.87
N VAL A 256 11.30 6.32 0.65
CA VAL A 256 10.16 5.50 0.20
C VAL A 256 10.54 4.01 0.20
N ARG A 257 11.72 3.65 -0.29
CA ARG A 257 12.25 2.29 -0.26
C ARG A 257 12.32 1.74 1.17
N TYR A 258 12.84 2.52 2.09
CA TYR A 258 12.93 2.14 3.51
C TYR A 258 11.55 1.97 4.14
N VAL A 259 10.67 2.97 4.02
CA VAL A 259 9.32 2.94 4.58
C VAL A 259 8.54 1.74 4.05
N TYR A 260 8.60 1.47 2.75
CA TYR A 260 7.97 0.30 2.16
C TYR A 260 8.48 -1.00 2.79
N THR A 261 9.81 -1.16 2.85
CA THR A 261 10.44 -2.39 3.36
C THR A 261 10.08 -2.63 4.83
N GLU A 262 10.12 -1.60 5.67
CA GLU A 262 9.79 -1.72 7.09
C GLU A 262 8.28 -1.95 7.31
N SER A 263 7.42 -1.25 6.56
CA SER A 263 5.97 -1.47 6.65
C SER A 263 5.59 -2.91 6.28
N ARG A 264 6.25 -3.50 5.27
CA ARG A 264 6.00 -4.91 4.89
C ARG A 264 6.44 -5.89 5.98
N LYS A 265 7.57 -5.63 6.66
CA LYS A 265 8.01 -6.46 7.80
C LYS A 265 7.00 -6.40 8.95
N LEU A 266 6.48 -5.22 9.26
CA LEU A 266 5.47 -5.05 10.29
C LEU A 266 4.18 -5.78 9.94
N GLN A 267 3.67 -5.62 8.73
CA GLN A 267 2.46 -6.30 8.25
C GLN A 267 2.54 -7.84 8.32
N ILE A 268 3.72 -8.41 8.09
CA ILE A 268 3.94 -9.85 8.20
C ILE A 268 4.03 -10.31 9.65
N ALA A 269 4.55 -9.45 10.54
CA ALA A 269 4.73 -9.76 11.95
C ALA A 269 3.43 -9.68 12.79
N GLU A 270 2.42 -8.96 12.28
CA GLU A 270 1.08 -8.87 12.87
C GLU A 270 0.25 -10.13 12.62
#